data_9da8d8629143ef1df98edf6818297f7a
#
_entry.id   9da8d8629143ef1df98edf6818297f7a
#
_cell.length_a   1.000
_cell.length_b   1.000
_cell.length_c   1.000
_cell.angle_alpha   90.00
_cell.angle_beta   90.00
_cell.angle_gamma   90.00
#
_symmetry.space_group_name_H-M   'P 1'
#
loop_
_entity.id
_entity.type
_entity.pdbx_description
1 polymer ?
#
loop_
_entity_poly.entity_id
_entity_poly.type
_entity_poly.pdbx_seq_one_letter_code
_entity_poly.pdbx_strand_id
1 'polypeptide(L)'
;MEHNFTWKNNGRTKLCIGLGTRPEIIRLAAVIKRCREYFDTCVIYYNQNWDKNLSTVFWEDFELKNNAGKFGPDILVPVVGENLGVTCGNILGRSYELLSELNPDGYLVL
;
A
#
# COMPACT_ATOMS: atom_id res chain seq x y z
N MET A 1 11.89 6.41 -6.77
CA MET A 1 10.56 6.93 -6.43
C MET A 1 10.57 7.53 -5.03
N GLU A 2 10.04 8.73 -4.86
CA GLU A 2 10.05 9.41 -3.57
C GLU A 2 8.90 8.93 -2.67
N HIS A 3 9.24 8.62 -1.42
CA HIS A 3 8.28 8.28 -0.37
C HIS A 3 8.95 8.51 1.00
N ASN A 4 8.14 8.58 2.04
CA ASN A 4 8.64 8.82 3.41
C ASN A 4 8.65 7.56 4.27
N PHE A 5 8.48 6.40 3.65
CA PHE A 5 8.44 5.14 4.37
C PHE A 5 9.84 4.60 4.64
N THR A 6 10.05 4.12 5.86
CA THR A 6 11.22 3.35 6.24
C THR A 6 10.78 2.15 7.08
N TRP A 7 11.49 1.02 6.93
CA TRP A 7 11.21 -0.16 7.74
C TRP A 7 11.57 0.11 9.21
N LYS A 8 10.79 -0.47 10.12
CA LYS A 8 11.05 -0.34 11.55
C LYS A 8 12.30 -1.10 12.00
N ASN A 9 12.71 -2.11 11.23
CA ASN A 9 13.88 -2.94 11.50
C ASN A 9 13.83 -3.58 12.90
N ASN A 10 12.66 -4.13 13.23
CA ASN A 10 12.40 -4.73 14.54
C ASN A 10 12.66 -6.24 14.61
N GLY A 11 13.37 -6.78 13.62
CA GLY A 11 13.68 -8.20 13.53
C GLY A 11 12.56 -9.07 12.95
N ARG A 12 11.44 -8.47 12.59
CA ARG A 12 10.31 -9.17 11.96
C ARG A 12 10.49 -9.30 10.47
N THR A 13 9.83 -10.29 9.88
CA THR A 13 9.78 -10.45 8.42
C THR A 13 9.19 -9.20 7.76
N LYS A 14 9.83 -8.70 6.72
CA LYS A 14 9.39 -7.52 5.99
C LYS A 14 8.36 -7.92 4.95
N LEU A 15 7.16 -7.37 5.06
CA LEU A 15 6.03 -7.70 4.20
C LEU A 15 5.46 -6.45 3.55
N CYS A 16 5.34 -6.45 2.22
CA CYS A 16 4.61 -5.43 1.49
C CYS A 16 3.21 -5.94 1.16
N ILE A 17 2.20 -5.09 1.31
CA ILE A 17 0.82 -5.38 0.92
C ILE A 17 0.40 -4.37 -0.14
N GLY A 18 0.05 -4.86 -1.32
CA GLY A 18 -0.38 -4.01 -2.44
C GLY A 18 -1.90 -3.97 -2.56
N LEU A 19 -2.45 -2.78 -2.61
CA LEU A 19 -3.89 -2.52 -2.75
C LEU A 19 -4.13 -1.59 -3.92
N GLY A 20 -5.13 -1.91 -4.75
CA GLY A 20 -5.42 -1.11 -5.94
C GLY A 20 -6.78 -0.44 -5.94
N THR A 21 -7.74 -0.93 -5.16
CA THR A 21 -9.12 -0.43 -5.15
C THR A 21 -9.70 -0.42 -3.75
N ARG A 22 -10.83 0.29 -3.58
CA ARG A 22 -11.53 0.35 -2.29
C ARG A 22 -12.05 -1.02 -1.81
N PRO A 23 -12.65 -1.87 -2.67
CA PRO A 23 -13.07 -3.20 -2.24
C PRO A 23 -11.92 -4.03 -1.68
N GLU A 24 -10.71 -3.87 -2.20
CA GLU A 24 -9.53 -4.55 -1.68
C GLU A 24 -9.18 -4.07 -0.27
N ILE A 25 -9.31 -2.77 0.00
CA ILE A 25 -9.10 -2.21 1.34
C ILE A 25 -10.06 -2.86 2.33
N ILE A 26 -11.34 -2.96 1.97
CA ILE A 26 -12.37 -3.56 2.80
C ILE A 26 -12.06 -5.03 3.08
N ARG A 27 -11.72 -5.79 2.03
CA ARG A 27 -11.42 -7.22 2.15
C ARG A 27 -10.19 -7.50 2.98
N LEU A 28 -9.16 -6.67 2.86
CA LEU A 28 -7.88 -6.90 3.50
C LEU A 28 -7.71 -6.14 4.82
N ALA A 29 -8.71 -5.38 5.26
CA ALA A 29 -8.60 -4.59 6.49
C ALA A 29 -8.16 -5.41 7.70
N ALA A 30 -8.81 -6.55 7.95
CA ALA A 30 -8.44 -7.43 9.06
C ALA A 30 -7.06 -8.06 8.86
N VAL A 31 -6.72 -8.42 7.62
CA VAL A 31 -5.41 -8.98 7.28
C VAL A 31 -4.31 -7.96 7.52
N ILE A 32 -4.52 -6.71 7.13
CA ILE A 32 -3.55 -5.62 7.34
C ILE A 32 -3.30 -5.43 8.84
N LYS A 33 -4.35 -5.38 9.64
CA LYS A 33 -4.22 -5.24 11.10
C LYS A 33 -3.40 -6.37 11.72
N ARG A 34 -3.68 -7.61 11.31
CA ARG A 34 -2.94 -8.78 11.80
C ARG A 34 -1.50 -8.79 11.33
N CYS A 35 -1.25 -8.43 10.08
CA CYS A 35 0.11 -8.36 9.56
C CYS A 35 0.95 -7.34 10.31
N ARG A 36 0.36 -6.20 10.70
CA ARG A 36 1.09 -5.20 11.48
C ARG A 36 1.48 -5.68 12.87
N GLU A 37 0.76 -6.66 13.41
CA GLU A 37 1.11 -7.26 14.73
C GLU A 37 2.30 -8.22 14.65
N TYR A 38 2.46 -8.93 13.52
CA TYR A 38 3.44 -10.00 13.38
C TYR A 38 4.59 -9.72 12.42
N PHE A 39 4.39 -8.79 11.49
CA PHE A 39 5.37 -8.48 10.45
C PHE A 39 5.75 -7.00 10.47
N ASP A 40 6.93 -6.71 9.95
CA ASP A 40 7.30 -5.33 9.61
C ASP A 40 6.60 -5.01 8.29
N THR A 41 5.46 -4.30 8.35
CA THR A 41 4.50 -4.20 7.25
C THR A 41 4.56 -2.84 6.56
N CYS A 42 4.56 -2.86 5.23
CA CYS A 42 4.42 -1.68 4.38
C CYS A 42 3.18 -1.84 3.49
N VAL A 43 2.20 -0.98 3.67
CA VAL A 43 0.98 -0.98 2.85
C VAL A 43 1.16 0.01 1.72
N ILE A 44 1.09 -0.50 0.48
CA ILE A 44 1.22 0.30 -0.74
C ILE A 44 -0.16 0.39 -1.40
N TYR A 45 -0.64 1.61 -1.59
CA TYR A 45 -1.91 1.85 -2.26
C TYR A 45 -1.66 2.41 -3.67
N TYR A 46 -2.02 1.64 -4.68
CA TYR A 46 -1.97 2.06 -6.08
C TYR A 46 -3.24 2.82 -6.40
N ASN A 47 -3.17 4.15 -6.32
CA ASN A 47 -4.33 5.01 -6.47
C ASN A 47 -4.83 5.04 -7.91
N GLN A 48 -5.96 4.40 -8.16
CA GLN A 48 -6.64 4.37 -9.46
C GLN A 48 -7.80 5.37 -9.53
N ASN A 49 -8.06 6.09 -8.46
CA ASN A 49 -9.16 7.06 -8.37
C ASN A 49 -8.62 8.49 -8.35
N TRP A 50 -9.36 9.40 -8.96
CA TRP A 50 -9.02 10.83 -8.97
C TRP A 50 -9.30 11.50 -7.63
N ASP A 51 -10.24 10.98 -6.84
CA ASP A 51 -10.66 11.58 -5.58
C ASP A 51 -9.92 10.96 -4.40
N LYS A 52 -8.94 11.69 -3.87
CA LYS A 52 -8.16 11.25 -2.71
C LYS A 52 -8.97 11.19 -1.43
N ASN A 53 -10.00 12.04 -1.30
CA ASN A 53 -10.80 12.13 -0.07
C ASN A 53 -11.61 10.85 0.18
N LEU A 54 -12.15 10.24 -0.89
CA LEU A 54 -12.91 9.01 -0.77
C LEU A 54 -12.07 7.84 -0.25
N SER A 55 -10.81 7.77 -0.62
CA SER A 55 -9.90 6.74 -0.12
C SER A 55 -9.62 6.91 1.37
N THR A 56 -9.40 8.15 1.82
CA THR A 56 -9.09 8.47 3.22
C THR A 56 -10.21 8.03 4.16
N VAL A 57 -11.48 8.21 3.75
CA VAL A 57 -12.63 7.82 4.56
C VAL A 57 -12.60 6.32 4.91
N PHE A 58 -12.25 5.47 3.94
CA PHE A 58 -12.16 4.03 4.20
C PHE A 58 -11.06 3.67 5.19
N TRP A 59 -9.92 4.32 5.11
CA TRP A 59 -8.84 4.08 6.05
C TRP A 59 -9.24 4.46 7.48
N GLU A 60 -9.95 5.58 7.64
CA GLU A 60 -10.48 6.01 8.94
C GLU A 60 -11.56 5.07 9.46
N ASP A 61 -12.52 4.69 8.62
CA ASP A 61 -13.64 3.82 9.00
C ASP A 61 -13.16 2.45 9.49
N PHE A 62 -12.14 1.89 8.87
CA PHE A 62 -11.57 0.60 9.27
C PHE A 62 -10.40 0.74 10.25
N GLU A 63 -10.12 1.95 10.73
CA GLU A 63 -9.07 2.22 11.70
C GLU A 63 -7.69 1.72 11.24
N LEU A 64 -7.38 1.88 9.95
CA LEU A 64 -6.12 1.45 9.38
C LEU A 64 -5.08 2.58 9.42
N LYS A 65 -4.17 2.50 10.36
CA LYS A 65 -3.08 3.47 10.50
C LYS A 65 -1.82 2.95 9.83
N ASN A 66 -1.05 3.88 9.24
CA ASN A 66 0.26 3.56 8.70
C ASN A 66 1.33 3.56 9.81
N ASN A 67 2.58 3.32 9.45
CA ASN A 67 3.69 3.29 10.42
C ASN A 67 3.94 4.64 11.09
N ALA A 68 3.49 5.74 10.47
CA ALA A 68 3.60 7.08 11.07
C ALA A 68 2.43 7.39 12.01
N GLY A 69 1.49 6.48 12.22
CA GLY A 69 0.34 6.65 13.10
C GLY A 69 -0.82 7.43 12.50
N LYS A 70 -0.80 7.69 11.20
CA LYS A 70 -1.86 8.39 10.47
C LYS A 70 -2.73 7.39 9.73
N PHE A 71 -4.02 7.73 9.54
CA PHE A 71 -4.92 6.90 8.75
C PHE A 71 -4.53 6.98 7.27
N GLY A 72 -4.22 5.82 6.68
CA GLY A 72 -3.86 5.74 5.28
C GLY A 72 -2.80 4.68 5.01
N PRO A 73 -2.37 4.56 3.74
CA PRO A 73 -1.29 3.65 3.39
C PRO A 73 0.07 4.21 3.80
N ASP A 74 1.08 3.35 3.84
CA ASP A 74 2.46 3.79 4.06
C ASP A 74 3.02 4.49 2.83
N ILE A 75 2.67 4.00 1.64
CA ILE A 75 3.08 4.59 0.37
C ILE A 75 1.86 4.71 -0.53
N LEU A 76 1.63 5.92 -1.06
CA LEU A 76 0.59 6.18 -2.04
C LEU A 76 1.24 6.33 -3.41
N VAL A 77 0.84 5.49 -4.37
CA VAL A 77 1.39 5.50 -5.73
C VAL A 77 0.29 5.87 -6.72
N PRO A 78 0.34 7.06 -7.34
CA PRO A 78 -0.60 7.39 -8.40
C PRO A 78 -0.24 6.60 -9.66
N VAL A 79 -1.21 5.88 -10.22
CA VAL A 79 -0.98 5.02 -11.40
C VAL A 79 -1.94 5.29 -12.56
N VAL A 80 -2.92 6.18 -12.38
CA VAL A 80 -3.93 6.47 -13.41
C VAL A 80 -3.24 7.02 -14.67
N GLY A 81 -3.49 6.38 -15.81
CA GLY A 81 -3.04 6.80 -17.12
C GLY A 81 -4.20 7.13 -18.05
N GLU A 82 -3.89 7.44 -19.29
CA GLU A 82 -4.90 7.82 -20.31
C GLU A 82 -5.84 6.66 -20.66
N ASN A 83 -5.37 5.43 -20.48
CA ASN A 83 -6.15 4.24 -20.78
C ASN A 83 -5.71 3.09 -19.87
N LEU A 84 -6.40 1.97 -19.94
CA LEU A 84 -6.13 0.80 -19.13
C LEU A 84 -4.70 0.26 -19.32
N GLY A 85 -4.22 0.26 -20.55
CA GLY A 85 -2.86 -0.22 -20.84
C GLY A 85 -1.79 0.62 -20.16
N VAL A 86 -1.93 1.94 -20.20
CA VAL A 86 -0.99 2.86 -19.52
C VAL A 86 -1.08 2.69 -18.01
N THR A 87 -2.28 2.56 -17.45
CA THR A 87 -2.47 2.34 -16.03
C THR A 87 -1.80 1.04 -15.57
N CYS A 88 -1.99 -0.05 -16.29
CA CYS A 88 -1.34 -1.32 -15.99
C CYS A 88 0.17 -1.21 -16.07
N GLY A 89 0.70 -0.53 -17.07
CA GLY A 89 2.12 -0.28 -17.21
C GLY A 89 2.69 0.52 -16.05
N ASN A 90 1.94 1.53 -15.58
CA ASN A 90 2.33 2.33 -14.42
C ASN A 90 2.40 1.47 -13.15
N ILE A 91 1.42 0.60 -12.93
CA ILE A 91 1.41 -0.32 -11.79
C ILE A 91 2.65 -1.21 -11.82
N LEU A 92 2.96 -1.82 -12.94
CA LEU A 92 4.11 -2.71 -13.08
C LEU A 92 5.42 -1.97 -12.86
N GLY A 93 5.60 -0.81 -13.50
CA GLY A 93 6.82 -0.01 -13.38
C GLY A 93 7.05 0.50 -11.97
N ARG A 94 6.01 1.06 -11.34
CA ARG A 94 6.11 1.55 -9.97
C ARG A 94 6.34 0.43 -8.97
N SER A 95 5.69 -0.71 -9.17
CA SER A 95 5.90 -1.88 -8.31
C SER A 95 7.35 -2.34 -8.35
N TYR A 96 7.94 -2.41 -9.54
CA TYR A 96 9.34 -2.80 -9.71
C TYR A 96 10.28 -1.85 -8.95
N GLU A 97 10.09 -0.54 -9.12
CA GLU A 97 10.91 0.47 -8.43
C GLU A 97 10.82 0.33 -6.91
N LEU A 98 9.58 0.24 -6.38
CA LEU A 98 9.37 0.17 -4.94
C LEU A 98 9.89 -1.13 -4.33
N LEU A 99 9.62 -2.26 -4.97
CA LEU A 99 10.07 -3.55 -4.46
C LEU A 99 11.60 -3.67 -4.51
N SER A 100 12.24 -3.06 -5.50
CA SER A 100 13.70 -3.01 -5.59
C SER A 100 14.31 -2.16 -4.48
N GLU A 101 13.69 -1.03 -4.15
CA GLU A 101 14.15 -0.15 -3.06
C GLU A 101 13.90 -0.76 -1.69
N LEU A 102 12.69 -1.30 -1.47
CA LEU A 102 12.27 -1.80 -0.16
C LEU A 102 12.82 -3.18 0.15
N ASN A 103 13.05 -3.98 -0.89
CA ASN A 103 13.56 -5.34 -0.76
C ASN A 103 12.83 -6.16 0.33
N PRO A 104 11.50 -6.30 0.24
CA PRO A 104 10.75 -7.03 1.25
C PRO A 104 10.99 -8.53 1.15
N ASP A 105 10.69 -9.25 2.24
CA ASP A 105 10.74 -10.71 2.25
C ASP A 105 9.51 -11.34 1.57
N GLY A 106 8.39 -10.63 1.56
CA GLY A 106 7.17 -11.08 0.90
C GLY A 106 6.33 -9.93 0.36
N TYR A 107 5.45 -10.24 -0.59
CA TYR A 107 4.52 -9.29 -1.19
C TYR A 107 3.13 -9.93 -1.27
N LEU A 108 2.17 -9.36 -0.55
CA LEU A 108 0.78 -9.85 -0.52
C LEU A 108 -0.09 -8.99 -1.43
N VAL A 109 -0.76 -9.63 -2.38
CA VAL A 109 -1.74 -8.97 -3.27
C VAL A 109 -3.00 -9.80 -3.32
N LEU A 110 -4.10 -9.15 -3.65
CA LEU A 110 -5.39 -9.82 -3.82
C LEU A 110 -5.67 -10.11 -5.30
#